data_09a7215bbff55bcba3b1d3cd93a96d0c
#
_entry.id   09a7215bbff55bcba3b1d3cd93a96d0c
#
_cell.length_a   1.000
_cell.length_b   1.000
_cell.length_c   1.000
_cell.angle_alpha   90.00
_cell.angle_beta   90.00
_cell.angle_gamma   90.00
#
_symmetry.space_group_name_H-M   'P 1'
#
loop_
_entity.id
_entity.type
_entity.pdbx_description
1 polymer ?
#
loop_
_entity_poly.entity_id
_entity_poly.type
_entity_poly.pdbx_seq_one_letter_code
_entity_poly.pdbx_strand_id
1 'polypeptide(L)'
;MTRTVKSISILPAYRLKAAVALAGAALLSFGLSAAARADDLAVWDDQTYEGQSAVIEQLNKEFEAAHPGVMIKRTARTFDDMKLTLKLAVSAGDGPVITKVNQGAGDMGAMVKEGLLLPVDDYIKQYGWDKLQSDSVLARDRWEDGKFGVGKTYGISGLGEIVGLYYNKKILGDAGVALPQTFEELLADLDKLKEKGIAPFMMGSAKQHLALHMIGAIDQAHIDASNRAELDDLIYGRGGSWNTKGNIESAKLVQQWAQGGYFFPGFEGISGDDAVQLFISGQGAFLISGTWYFGDMQHNPDIGFMAIPAPKGISKPMSVGGVDLAWAITSLAKTKPTQDLAGAYIDYMVSEKAAETWANAGYLPATSLAADAKPKLTPLLSSGIEMWKTLNANDALGHYPDWSSPTMLKTIDDNTPLLLSGNITPEAFVDTMDKDYQAYLKDKK
;
A
#
# COMPACT_ATOMS: atom_id res chain seq x y z
N MET A 1 -39.93 -44.45 -58.93
CA MET A 1 -41.30 -43.97 -59.30
C MET A 1 -41.22 -42.45 -59.21
N THR A 2 -40.95 -41.85 -60.26
CA THR A 2 -41.79 -41.27 -61.27
C THR A 2 -42.53 -40.02 -60.87
N ARG A 3 -42.12 -38.93 -61.50
CA ARG A 3 -42.90 -37.87 -62.22
C ARG A 3 -43.34 -36.69 -61.33
N THR A 4 -43.39 -35.43 -61.74
CA THR A 4 -43.16 -34.78 -63.01
C THR A 4 -43.23 -33.28 -62.91
N VAL A 5 -42.40 -32.59 -63.55
CA VAL A 5 -42.30 -31.25 -64.13
C VAL A 5 -43.64 -30.60 -64.56
N LYS A 6 -43.74 -29.25 -64.39
CA LYS A 6 -44.24 -28.29 -65.41
C LYS A 6 -44.19 -26.89 -64.75
N SER A 7 -43.45 -25.95 -65.15
CA SER A 7 -43.22 -25.11 -66.36
C SER A 7 -44.33 -24.15 -66.75
N ILE A 8 -43.88 -22.84 -66.93
CA ILE A 8 -44.37 -21.82 -67.91
C ILE A 8 -45.47 -20.93 -67.31
N SER A 9 -45.51 -19.58 -67.41
CA SER A 9 -44.97 -18.66 -68.45
C SER A 9 -45.27 -17.19 -68.13
N ILE A 10 -44.35 -16.30 -68.52
CA ILE A 10 -44.49 -15.12 -69.42
C ILE A 10 -45.24 -13.87 -68.89
N LEU A 11 -44.49 -12.78 -68.87
CA LEU A 11 -44.70 -11.33 -68.88
C LEU A 11 -45.92 -10.81 -69.66
N PRO A 12 -46.38 -9.53 -69.41
CA PRO A 12 -45.70 -8.43 -70.12
C PRO A 12 -45.52 -7.11 -69.36
N ALA A 13 -44.62 -6.32 -69.92
CA ALA A 13 -44.29 -4.95 -69.59
C ALA A 13 -45.38 -3.94 -69.94
N TYR A 14 -45.56 -2.90 -69.16
CA TYR A 14 -46.06 -1.61 -69.62
C TYR A 14 -45.19 -0.46 -69.11
N ARG A 15 -44.64 0.29 -70.10
CA ARG A 15 -44.08 1.61 -69.96
C ARG A 15 -45.22 2.62 -69.72
N LEU A 16 -45.02 3.62 -68.80
CA LEU A 16 -45.29 5.03 -69.11
C LEU A 16 -44.80 6.04 -68.08
N LYS A 17 -43.95 6.89 -68.59
CA LYS A 17 -43.88 8.37 -68.41
C LYS A 17 -43.54 9.00 -67.05
N ALA A 18 -42.53 9.81 -67.19
CA ALA A 18 -41.95 10.79 -66.28
C ALA A 18 -42.96 11.82 -65.76
N ALA A 19 -42.82 12.20 -64.51
CA ALA A 19 -43.18 13.55 -64.01
C ALA A 19 -42.08 13.98 -63.04
N VAL A 20 -41.37 15.05 -63.44
CA VAL A 20 -40.42 15.79 -62.64
C VAL A 20 -41.20 16.58 -61.58
N ALA A 21 -40.87 16.43 -60.32
CA ALA A 21 -41.19 17.40 -59.28
C ALA A 21 -39.99 17.56 -58.36
N LEU A 22 -39.36 18.75 -58.44
CA LEU A 22 -38.37 19.22 -57.48
C LEU A 22 -39.06 19.35 -56.11
N ALA A 23 -38.49 18.69 -55.09
CA ALA A 23 -38.70 19.05 -53.69
C ALA A 23 -37.49 18.70 -52.90
N GLY A 24 -36.86 19.71 -52.36
CA GLY A 24 -36.00 19.90 -51.24
C GLY A 24 -35.13 18.73 -50.76
N ALA A 25 -33.84 18.77 -51.08
CA ALA A 25 -32.82 18.00 -50.40
C ALA A 25 -32.61 18.52 -48.97
N ALA A 26 -33.27 17.95 -47.97
CA ALA A 26 -32.85 18.02 -46.60
C ALA A 26 -31.76 16.97 -46.42
N LEU A 27 -30.49 17.38 -46.54
CA LEU A 27 -29.33 16.63 -46.07
C LEU A 27 -29.46 16.47 -44.57
N LEU A 28 -30.08 15.40 -44.10
CA LEU A 28 -29.87 14.81 -42.80
C LEU A 28 -28.43 14.27 -42.80
N SER A 29 -27.50 15.15 -42.41
CA SER A 29 -26.18 14.75 -41.93
C SER A 29 -26.39 13.91 -40.65
N PHE A 30 -26.60 12.62 -40.82
CA PHE A 30 -26.27 11.65 -39.80
C PHE A 30 -24.74 11.77 -39.60
N GLY A 31 -24.35 12.63 -38.64
CA GLY A 31 -23.04 12.54 -38.07
C GLY A 31 -22.90 11.11 -37.57
N LEU A 32 -22.12 10.31 -38.29
CA LEU A 32 -21.47 9.15 -37.67
C LEU A 32 -20.65 9.72 -36.54
N SER A 33 -21.25 9.75 -35.35
CA SER A 33 -20.47 9.70 -34.13
C SER A 33 -19.62 8.44 -34.31
N ALA A 34 -18.36 8.62 -34.72
CA ALA A 34 -17.38 7.59 -34.55
C ALA A 34 -17.55 7.15 -33.09
N ALA A 35 -18.05 5.95 -32.86
CA ALA A 35 -18.05 5.36 -31.55
C ALA A 35 -16.60 5.50 -31.07
N ALA A 36 -16.35 6.40 -30.12
CA ALA A 36 -15.05 6.54 -29.53
C ALA A 36 -14.67 5.13 -29.08
N ARG A 37 -13.59 4.62 -29.66
CA ARG A 37 -13.08 3.32 -29.29
C ARG A 37 -12.81 3.43 -27.81
N ALA A 38 -13.42 2.56 -27.01
CA ALA A 38 -13.17 2.56 -25.57
C ALA A 38 -11.66 2.38 -25.37
N ASP A 39 -11.03 3.35 -24.73
CA ASP A 39 -9.63 3.22 -24.35
C ASP A 39 -9.59 2.38 -23.08
N ASP A 40 -9.25 1.11 -23.25
CA ASP A 40 -9.09 0.18 -22.15
C ASP A 40 -7.84 0.57 -21.31
N LEU A 41 -8.04 0.94 -20.07
CA LEU A 41 -6.95 1.26 -19.14
C LEU A 41 -6.74 0.09 -18.17
N ALA A 42 -5.73 -0.72 -18.42
CA ALA A 42 -5.37 -1.85 -17.56
C ALA A 42 -4.72 -1.33 -16.27
N VAL A 43 -5.32 -1.65 -15.12
CA VAL A 43 -4.91 -1.18 -13.80
C VAL A 43 -4.72 -2.38 -12.88
N TRP A 44 -3.53 -2.49 -12.25
CA TRP A 44 -3.29 -3.47 -11.21
C TRP A 44 -3.06 -2.78 -9.87
N ASP A 45 -3.68 -3.34 -8.82
CA ASP A 45 -3.54 -2.87 -7.45
C ASP A 45 -3.53 -4.03 -6.45
N ASP A 46 -3.12 -3.72 -5.21
CA ASP A 46 -3.05 -4.67 -4.11
C ASP A 46 -4.25 -4.58 -3.15
N GLN A 47 -5.25 -3.78 -3.46
CA GLN A 47 -6.41 -3.55 -2.60
C GLN A 47 -7.40 -4.71 -2.70
N THR A 48 -7.08 -5.82 -2.06
CA THR A 48 -7.82 -7.09 -2.12
C THR A 48 -8.80 -7.29 -0.97
N TYR A 49 -8.64 -6.59 0.17
CA TYR A 49 -9.61 -6.61 1.25
C TYR A 49 -10.95 -6.03 0.79
N GLU A 50 -12.05 -6.59 1.25
CA GLU A 50 -13.40 -6.27 0.75
C GLU A 50 -13.68 -4.76 0.79
N GLY A 51 -13.40 -4.11 1.93
CA GLY A 51 -13.61 -2.66 2.10
C GLY A 51 -12.75 -1.82 1.15
N GLN A 52 -11.48 -2.15 1.01
CA GLN A 52 -10.55 -1.45 0.11
C GLN A 52 -10.95 -1.64 -1.36
N SER A 53 -11.26 -2.88 -1.73
CA SER A 53 -11.69 -3.22 -3.08
C SER A 53 -12.96 -2.47 -3.47
N ALA A 54 -13.93 -2.36 -2.57
CA ALA A 54 -15.16 -1.63 -2.79
C ALA A 54 -14.90 -0.13 -3.07
N VAL A 55 -13.95 0.49 -2.36
CA VAL A 55 -13.55 1.89 -2.61
C VAL A 55 -12.95 2.05 -3.99
N ILE A 56 -11.99 1.19 -4.38
CA ILE A 56 -11.39 1.25 -5.72
C ILE A 56 -12.44 1.07 -6.82
N GLU A 57 -13.35 0.11 -6.67
CA GLU A 57 -14.45 -0.10 -7.64
C GLU A 57 -15.39 1.11 -7.74
N GLN A 58 -15.66 1.79 -6.62
CA GLN A 58 -16.44 3.02 -6.63
C GLN A 58 -15.71 4.13 -7.38
N LEU A 59 -14.43 4.37 -7.04
CA LEU A 59 -13.62 5.42 -7.68
C LEU A 59 -13.43 5.15 -9.18
N ASN A 60 -13.26 3.89 -9.59
CA ASN A 60 -13.18 3.51 -11.00
C ASN A 60 -14.46 3.87 -11.75
N LYS A 61 -15.64 3.53 -11.21
CA LYS A 61 -16.93 3.87 -11.82
C LYS A 61 -17.15 5.38 -11.93
N GLU A 62 -16.74 6.14 -10.90
CA GLU A 62 -16.84 7.60 -10.91
C GLU A 62 -15.89 8.20 -11.97
N PHE A 63 -14.67 7.66 -12.10
CA PHE A 63 -13.72 8.08 -13.14
C PHE A 63 -14.24 7.77 -14.56
N GLU A 64 -14.75 6.57 -14.81
CA GLU A 64 -15.36 6.19 -16.08
C GLU A 64 -16.54 7.08 -16.46
N ALA A 65 -17.39 7.44 -15.48
CA ALA A 65 -18.52 8.35 -15.68
C ALA A 65 -18.08 9.77 -16.09
N ALA A 66 -16.93 10.23 -15.55
CA ALA A 66 -16.32 11.53 -15.89
C ALA A 66 -15.55 11.50 -17.22
N HIS A 67 -15.17 10.32 -17.72
CA HIS A 67 -14.38 10.12 -18.93
C HIS A 67 -15.10 9.17 -19.92
N PRO A 68 -16.16 9.62 -20.61
CA PRO A 68 -16.93 8.78 -21.52
C PRO A 68 -16.06 8.15 -22.60
N GLY A 69 -16.15 6.83 -22.74
CA GLY A 69 -15.33 6.05 -23.69
C GLY A 69 -14.05 5.46 -23.08
N VAL A 70 -13.79 5.69 -21.80
CA VAL A 70 -12.73 5.00 -21.04
C VAL A 70 -13.33 3.82 -20.29
N MET A 71 -12.63 2.69 -20.25
CA MET A 71 -12.97 1.51 -19.47
C MET A 71 -11.78 1.09 -18.61
N ILE A 72 -11.97 0.98 -17.31
CA ILE A 72 -10.94 0.51 -16.37
C ILE A 72 -10.99 -1.02 -16.29
N LYS A 73 -9.91 -1.66 -16.71
CA LYS A 73 -9.71 -3.11 -16.56
C LYS A 73 -8.84 -3.38 -15.33
N ARG A 74 -9.51 -3.39 -14.18
CA ARG A 74 -8.85 -3.63 -12.90
C ARG A 74 -8.50 -5.10 -12.71
N THR A 75 -7.31 -5.35 -12.15
CA THR A 75 -6.89 -6.64 -11.60
C THR A 75 -6.32 -6.41 -10.20
N ALA A 76 -7.07 -6.82 -9.17
CA ALA A 76 -6.57 -6.83 -7.81
C ALA A 76 -5.75 -8.11 -7.56
N ARG A 77 -4.60 -7.97 -6.88
CA ARG A 77 -3.69 -9.07 -6.52
C ARG A 77 -3.22 -8.84 -5.09
N THR A 78 -2.96 -9.90 -4.35
CA THR A 78 -2.34 -9.73 -3.03
C THR A 78 -0.99 -9.03 -3.14
N PHE A 79 -0.52 -8.41 -2.06
CA PHE A 79 0.81 -7.79 -2.01
C PHE A 79 1.90 -8.76 -2.48
N ASP A 80 1.88 -10.00 -2.00
CA ASP A 80 2.83 -11.04 -2.39
C ASP A 80 2.76 -11.36 -3.89
N ASP A 81 1.54 -11.50 -4.44
CA ASP A 81 1.36 -11.77 -5.86
C ASP A 81 1.80 -10.59 -6.74
N MET A 82 1.58 -9.35 -6.28
CA MET A 82 2.09 -8.15 -6.96
C MET A 82 3.61 -8.18 -7.04
N LYS A 83 4.30 -8.43 -5.91
CA LYS A 83 5.77 -8.52 -5.87
C LYS A 83 6.33 -9.61 -6.80
N LEU A 84 5.67 -10.75 -6.87
CA LEU A 84 6.12 -11.87 -7.71
C LEU A 84 5.85 -11.68 -9.20
N THR A 85 4.79 -10.98 -9.58
CA THR A 85 4.28 -11.03 -10.95
C THR A 85 4.37 -9.72 -11.72
N LEU A 86 4.29 -8.55 -11.05
CA LEU A 86 4.19 -7.25 -11.70
C LEU A 86 5.36 -6.96 -12.66
N LYS A 87 6.58 -7.04 -12.15
CA LYS A 87 7.78 -6.76 -12.92
C LYS A 87 7.88 -7.66 -14.16
N LEU A 88 7.59 -8.95 -13.99
CA LEU A 88 7.62 -9.93 -15.09
C LEU A 88 6.57 -9.61 -16.14
N ALA A 89 5.33 -9.30 -15.73
CA ALA A 89 4.24 -8.97 -16.64
C ALA A 89 4.54 -7.70 -17.46
N VAL A 90 5.03 -6.63 -16.80
CA VAL A 90 5.41 -5.40 -17.52
C VAL A 90 6.56 -5.65 -18.48
N SER A 91 7.59 -6.42 -18.09
CA SER A 91 8.72 -6.79 -18.94
C SER A 91 8.29 -7.60 -20.16
N ALA A 92 7.31 -8.50 -20.01
CA ALA A 92 6.76 -9.32 -21.09
C ALA A 92 5.82 -8.53 -22.04
N GLY A 93 5.36 -7.35 -21.63
CA GLY A 93 4.38 -6.56 -22.40
C GLY A 93 2.91 -6.91 -22.12
N ASP A 94 2.64 -7.79 -21.15
CA ASP A 94 1.30 -8.27 -20.77
C ASP A 94 0.82 -7.66 -19.44
N GLY A 95 1.55 -6.66 -18.91
CA GLY A 95 1.25 -6.01 -17.65
C GLY A 95 0.25 -4.86 -17.77
N PRO A 96 -0.04 -4.17 -16.65
CA PRO A 96 -0.91 -3.02 -16.62
C PRO A 96 -0.25 -1.76 -17.19
N VAL A 97 -1.06 -0.79 -17.60
CA VAL A 97 -0.64 0.58 -17.93
C VAL A 97 -0.40 1.40 -16.66
N ILE A 98 -1.26 1.20 -15.66
CA ILE A 98 -1.16 1.81 -14.33
C ILE A 98 -1.08 0.70 -13.30
N THR A 99 -0.23 0.88 -12.31
CA THR A 99 -0.10 -0.09 -11.22
C THR A 99 0.18 0.61 -9.90
N LYS A 100 -0.19 -0.04 -8.80
CA LYS A 100 0.43 0.24 -7.52
C LYS A 100 1.75 -0.52 -7.43
N VAL A 101 2.78 0.11 -6.89
CA VAL A 101 4.12 -0.48 -6.74
C VAL A 101 4.70 -0.12 -5.38
N ASN A 102 5.25 -1.12 -4.69
CA ASN A 102 5.91 -0.90 -3.41
C ASN A 102 7.19 -0.08 -3.61
N GLN A 103 7.46 0.84 -2.69
CA GLN A 103 8.67 1.64 -2.66
C GLN A 103 9.90 0.76 -2.39
N GLY A 104 11.07 1.40 -2.35
CA GLY A 104 12.30 0.71 -1.99
C GLY A 104 13.04 0.06 -3.17
N ALA A 105 14.21 -0.50 -2.85
CA ALA A 105 15.17 -0.98 -3.83
C ALA A 105 14.72 -2.25 -4.56
N GLY A 106 13.93 -3.09 -3.88
CA GLY A 106 13.49 -4.40 -4.39
C GLY A 106 12.41 -4.33 -5.45
N ASP A 107 11.52 -3.37 -5.35
CA ASP A 107 10.33 -3.26 -6.21
C ASP A 107 10.43 -2.06 -7.15
N MET A 108 10.08 -0.85 -6.70
CA MET A 108 10.13 0.35 -7.55
C MET A 108 11.53 0.59 -8.12
N GLY A 109 12.58 0.49 -7.28
CA GLY A 109 13.96 0.69 -7.72
C GLY A 109 14.39 -0.29 -8.80
N ALA A 110 14.02 -1.56 -8.68
CA ALA A 110 14.29 -2.57 -9.69
C ALA A 110 13.56 -2.29 -11.01
N MET A 111 12.30 -1.87 -10.95
CA MET A 111 11.51 -1.52 -12.14
C MET A 111 12.03 -0.24 -12.82
N VAL A 112 12.41 0.77 -12.05
CA VAL A 112 13.02 2.01 -12.59
C VAL A 112 14.34 1.71 -13.28
N LYS A 113 15.21 0.91 -12.67
CA LYS A 113 16.51 0.49 -13.24
C LYS A 113 16.36 -0.20 -14.61
N GLU A 114 15.28 -0.94 -14.81
CA GLU A 114 14.97 -1.65 -16.07
C GLU A 114 14.13 -0.81 -17.04
N GLY A 115 13.82 0.45 -16.71
CA GLY A 115 12.99 1.32 -17.55
C GLY A 115 11.55 0.88 -17.68
N LEU A 116 11.02 0.16 -16.70
CA LEU A 116 9.66 -0.38 -16.69
C LEU A 116 8.62 0.60 -16.12
N LEU A 117 9.07 1.68 -15.45
CA LEU A 117 8.22 2.77 -14.98
C LEU A 117 8.57 4.07 -15.71
N LEU A 118 7.59 4.93 -15.87
CA LEU A 118 7.76 6.26 -16.42
C LEU A 118 7.79 7.30 -15.29
N PRO A 119 8.64 8.33 -15.38
CA PRO A 119 8.62 9.43 -14.42
C PRO A 119 7.32 10.22 -14.52
N VAL A 120 6.84 10.70 -13.37
CA VAL A 120 5.56 11.43 -13.26
C VAL A 120 5.74 12.92 -12.93
N ASP A 121 6.96 13.46 -13.00
CA ASP A 121 7.28 14.84 -12.62
C ASP A 121 6.45 15.90 -13.38
N ASP A 122 6.11 15.65 -14.65
CA ASP A 122 5.26 16.56 -15.42
C ASP A 122 3.84 16.59 -14.88
N TYR A 123 3.33 15.44 -14.42
CA TYR A 123 2.00 15.34 -13.79
C TYR A 123 1.99 15.91 -12.38
N ILE A 124 3.09 15.74 -11.62
CA ILE A 124 3.26 16.42 -10.32
C ILE A 124 3.06 17.93 -10.48
N LYS A 125 3.72 18.55 -11.49
CA LYS A 125 3.59 19.99 -11.77
C LYS A 125 2.20 20.36 -12.30
N GLN A 126 1.64 19.52 -13.18
CA GLN A 126 0.34 19.77 -13.81
C GLN A 126 -0.80 19.75 -12.79
N TYR A 127 -0.78 18.80 -11.87
CA TYR A 127 -1.85 18.57 -10.90
C TYR A 127 -1.50 19.10 -9.49
N GLY A 128 -0.26 19.49 -9.24
CA GLY A 128 0.17 20.04 -7.95
C GLY A 128 0.32 18.97 -6.87
N TRP A 129 0.71 17.76 -7.22
CA TRP A 129 0.86 16.66 -6.27
C TRP A 129 1.93 16.89 -5.20
N ASP A 130 2.91 17.76 -5.49
CA ASP A 130 3.93 18.23 -4.53
C ASP A 130 3.35 19.00 -3.33
N LYS A 131 2.07 19.37 -3.40
CA LYS A 131 1.35 20.02 -2.29
C LYS A 131 0.55 19.02 -1.44
N LEU A 132 0.37 17.80 -1.93
CA LEU A 132 -0.41 16.76 -1.24
C LEU A 132 0.39 16.07 -0.14
N GLN A 133 1.71 15.98 -0.31
CA GLN A 133 2.61 15.24 0.57
C GLN A 133 3.88 16.06 0.85
N SER A 134 4.53 15.79 1.99
CA SER A 134 5.82 16.39 2.32
C SER A 134 6.92 15.89 1.39
N ASP A 135 8.02 16.67 1.27
CA ASP A 135 9.16 16.27 0.44
C ASP A 135 9.80 14.96 0.91
N SER A 136 9.85 14.72 2.22
CA SER A 136 10.35 13.47 2.80
C SER A 136 9.48 12.25 2.49
N VAL A 137 8.17 12.44 2.27
CA VAL A 137 7.27 11.38 1.79
C VAL A 137 7.46 11.15 0.31
N LEU A 138 7.45 12.20 -0.52
CA LEU A 138 7.68 12.09 -1.98
C LEU A 138 9.06 11.54 -2.33
N ALA A 139 10.07 11.75 -1.48
CA ALA A 139 11.41 11.19 -1.68
C ALA A 139 11.41 9.64 -1.78
N ARG A 140 10.41 8.98 -1.19
CA ARG A 140 10.28 7.51 -1.21
C ARG A 140 9.93 6.95 -2.59
N ASP A 141 9.46 7.80 -3.50
CA ASP A 141 9.11 7.46 -4.88
C ASP A 141 10.13 8.03 -5.90
N ARG A 142 11.27 8.59 -5.41
CA ARG A 142 12.30 9.21 -6.24
C ARG A 142 13.48 8.29 -6.51
N TRP A 143 13.92 8.30 -7.76
CA TRP A 143 15.07 7.52 -8.22
C TRP A 143 15.86 8.25 -9.31
N GLU A 144 17.19 8.16 -9.25
CA GLU A 144 18.10 8.65 -10.28
C GLU A 144 19.35 7.77 -10.33
N ASP A 145 19.63 7.18 -11.48
CA ASP A 145 20.84 6.34 -11.71
C ASP A 145 21.04 5.26 -10.62
N GLY A 146 19.95 4.58 -10.21
CA GLY A 146 19.95 3.57 -9.17
C GLY A 146 20.07 4.13 -7.73
N LYS A 147 20.02 5.45 -7.55
CA LYS A 147 20.02 6.09 -6.23
C LYS A 147 18.59 6.35 -5.79
N PHE A 148 18.25 5.84 -4.63
CA PHE A 148 16.95 5.99 -4.00
C PHE A 148 16.84 7.34 -3.25
N GLY A 149 15.66 7.94 -3.26
CA GLY A 149 15.35 9.16 -2.52
C GLY A 149 15.76 10.47 -3.22
N VAL A 150 16.23 10.42 -4.45
CA VAL A 150 16.66 11.56 -5.25
C VAL A 150 16.24 11.44 -6.71
N GLY A 151 16.27 12.54 -7.46
CA GLY A 151 16.00 12.55 -8.89
C GLY A 151 14.52 12.62 -9.22
N LYS A 152 14.09 11.82 -10.21
CA LYS A 152 12.73 11.84 -10.73
C LYS A 152 11.79 11.01 -9.88
N THR A 153 10.54 11.44 -9.80
CA THR A 153 9.47 10.74 -9.08
C THR A 153 8.77 9.76 -10.01
N TYR A 154 8.47 8.55 -9.51
CA TYR A 154 7.87 7.47 -10.30
C TYR A 154 6.49 7.04 -9.82
N GLY A 155 5.96 7.67 -8.78
CA GLY A 155 4.62 7.40 -8.30
C GLY A 155 4.16 8.36 -7.22
N ILE A 156 2.92 8.19 -6.79
CA ILE A 156 2.30 8.88 -5.65
C ILE A 156 1.19 8.02 -5.07
N SER A 157 0.99 8.07 -3.75
CA SER A 157 -0.11 7.35 -3.09
C SER A 157 -1.13 8.30 -2.46
N GLY A 158 -2.40 7.90 -2.44
CA GLY A 158 -3.48 8.63 -1.76
C GLY A 158 -3.77 8.13 -0.35
N LEU A 159 -3.14 7.03 0.09
CA LEU A 159 -3.33 6.44 1.42
C LEU A 159 -2.11 6.62 2.29
N GLY A 160 -2.34 6.91 3.57
CA GLY A 160 -1.32 6.93 4.60
C GLY A 160 -1.22 5.58 5.30
N GLU A 161 0.00 5.21 5.70
CA GLU A 161 0.27 4.00 6.46
C GLU A 161 1.11 4.31 7.69
N ILE A 162 0.71 3.74 8.80
CA ILE A 162 1.45 3.79 10.06
C ILE A 162 1.39 2.42 10.71
N VAL A 163 2.52 1.85 11.09
CA VAL A 163 2.58 0.69 11.97
C VAL A 163 2.51 1.18 13.41
N GLY A 164 1.55 0.67 14.17
CA GLY A 164 1.32 1.06 15.55
C GLY A 164 0.83 -0.10 16.40
N LEU A 165 0.38 0.22 17.59
CA LEU A 165 -0.11 -0.71 18.59
C LEU A 165 -1.64 -0.69 18.61
N TYR A 166 -2.27 -1.72 18.06
CA TYR A 166 -3.67 -2.01 18.35
C TYR A 166 -3.80 -2.59 19.75
N TYR A 167 -4.87 -2.25 20.45
CA TYR A 167 -5.15 -2.77 21.78
C TYR A 167 -6.62 -3.12 21.94
N ASN A 168 -6.90 -4.16 22.73
CA ASN A 168 -8.25 -4.56 23.08
C ASN A 168 -8.65 -3.95 24.45
N LYS A 169 -9.51 -2.93 24.41
CA LYS A 169 -9.98 -2.17 25.59
C LYS A 169 -10.63 -3.07 26.63
N LYS A 170 -11.43 -4.05 26.16
CA LYS A 170 -12.14 -4.96 27.06
C LYS A 170 -11.15 -5.87 27.79
N ILE A 171 -10.20 -6.47 27.08
CA ILE A 171 -9.19 -7.36 27.69
C ILE A 171 -8.35 -6.58 28.69
N LEU A 172 -7.87 -5.36 28.33
CA LEU A 172 -7.09 -4.52 29.23
C LEU A 172 -7.89 -4.11 30.47
N GLY A 173 -9.17 -3.71 30.29
CA GLY A 173 -10.06 -3.35 31.38
C GLY A 173 -10.33 -4.52 32.33
N ASP A 174 -10.65 -5.69 31.81
CA ASP A 174 -10.88 -6.91 32.60
C ASP A 174 -9.60 -7.35 33.34
N ALA A 175 -8.43 -7.09 32.76
CA ALA A 175 -7.14 -7.37 33.37
C ALA A 175 -6.69 -6.27 34.37
N GLY A 176 -7.38 -5.14 34.46
CA GLY A 176 -6.95 -4.01 35.27
C GLY A 176 -5.62 -3.38 34.79
N VAL A 177 -5.41 -3.38 33.48
CA VAL A 177 -4.23 -2.81 32.81
C VAL A 177 -4.66 -1.50 32.13
N ALA A 178 -3.96 -0.41 32.45
CA ALA A 178 -4.17 0.88 31.78
C ALA A 178 -3.42 0.92 30.43
N LEU A 179 -3.73 1.90 29.59
CA LEU A 179 -2.95 2.11 28.36
C LEU A 179 -1.55 2.63 28.72
N PRO A 180 -0.48 1.96 28.26
CA PRO A 180 0.90 2.35 28.57
C PRO A 180 1.25 3.70 27.91
N GLN A 181 1.90 4.57 28.66
CA GLN A 181 2.37 5.87 28.19
C GLN A 181 3.86 5.87 27.84
N THR A 182 4.60 4.89 28.32
CA THR A 182 6.02 4.70 28.06
C THR A 182 6.29 3.25 27.68
N PHE A 183 7.43 3.00 27.02
CA PHE A 183 7.84 1.65 26.65
C PHE A 183 8.04 0.76 27.88
N GLU A 184 8.56 1.33 28.98
CA GLU A 184 8.74 0.62 30.24
C GLU A 184 7.40 0.19 30.85
N GLU A 185 6.36 1.04 30.73
CA GLU A 185 5.00 0.67 31.14
C GLU A 185 4.43 -0.44 30.28
N LEU A 186 4.64 -0.39 28.94
CA LEU A 186 4.23 -1.47 28.04
C LEU A 186 4.85 -2.80 28.48
N LEU A 187 6.17 -2.84 28.75
CA LEU A 187 6.83 -4.07 29.20
C LEU A 187 6.21 -4.61 30.50
N ALA A 188 5.97 -3.75 31.48
CA ALA A 188 5.33 -4.15 32.73
C ALA A 188 3.88 -4.66 32.54
N ASP A 189 3.15 -4.10 31.59
CA ASP A 189 1.78 -4.52 31.27
C ASP A 189 1.76 -5.87 30.55
N LEU A 190 2.74 -6.14 29.66
CA LEU A 190 2.89 -7.46 29.05
C LEU A 190 3.11 -8.55 30.11
N ASP A 191 3.96 -8.29 31.13
CA ASP A 191 4.18 -9.22 32.22
C ASP A 191 2.91 -9.50 33.02
N LYS A 192 2.15 -8.45 33.39
CA LYS A 192 0.87 -8.58 34.09
C LYS A 192 -0.18 -9.38 33.31
N LEU A 193 -0.26 -9.15 32.00
CA LEU A 193 -1.18 -9.89 31.14
C LEU A 193 -0.83 -11.39 31.12
N LYS A 194 0.45 -11.69 30.93
CA LYS A 194 0.96 -13.05 30.90
C LYS A 194 0.73 -13.76 32.25
N GLU A 195 0.99 -13.12 33.40
CA GLU A 195 0.71 -13.67 34.73
C GLU A 195 -0.77 -14.02 34.92
N LYS A 196 -1.67 -13.32 34.24
CA LYS A 196 -3.11 -13.61 34.23
C LYS A 196 -3.52 -14.68 33.19
N GLY A 197 -2.57 -15.27 32.47
CA GLY A 197 -2.84 -16.26 31.43
C GLY A 197 -3.43 -15.66 30.14
N ILE A 198 -3.30 -14.35 29.94
CA ILE A 198 -3.74 -13.64 28.74
C ILE A 198 -2.53 -13.54 27.81
N ALA A 199 -2.68 -13.93 26.52
CA ALA A 199 -1.65 -13.72 25.53
C ALA A 199 -1.44 -12.20 25.34
N PRO A 200 -0.26 -11.65 25.69
CA PRO A 200 -0.02 -10.22 25.54
C PRO A 200 -0.15 -9.76 24.10
N PHE A 201 0.49 -10.46 23.16
CA PHE A 201 0.39 -10.13 21.75
C PHE A 201 -0.33 -11.20 20.96
N MET A 202 -1.25 -10.77 20.09
CA MET A 202 -1.65 -11.54 18.94
C MET A 202 -0.53 -11.45 17.91
N MET A 203 -0.07 -12.58 17.41
CA MET A 203 1.02 -12.69 16.43
C MET A 203 0.69 -13.82 15.46
N GLY A 204 1.10 -13.66 14.22
CA GLY A 204 1.15 -14.71 13.21
C GLY A 204 2.48 -14.63 12.48
N SER A 205 3.18 -15.75 12.36
CA SER A 205 4.50 -15.79 11.72
C SER A 205 4.65 -16.88 10.66
N ALA A 206 3.55 -17.47 10.19
CA ALA A 206 3.58 -18.37 9.04
C ALA A 206 4.02 -17.66 7.75
N LYS A 207 3.71 -16.35 7.65
CA LYS A 207 4.33 -15.37 6.75
C LYS A 207 4.83 -14.22 7.62
N GLN A 208 6.03 -13.75 7.41
CA GLN A 208 6.84 -13.04 8.42
C GLN A 208 6.51 -11.55 8.62
N HIS A 209 5.54 -10.98 7.91
CA HIS A 209 5.29 -9.53 7.90
C HIS A 209 5.02 -8.92 9.29
N LEU A 210 4.22 -9.58 10.16
CA LEU A 210 3.95 -9.04 11.49
C LEU A 210 5.21 -8.94 12.36
N ALA A 211 6.11 -9.94 12.27
CA ALA A 211 7.36 -9.91 13.03
C ALA A 211 8.33 -8.84 12.50
N LEU A 212 8.42 -8.65 11.18
CA LEU A 212 9.15 -7.54 10.55
C LEU A 212 8.63 -6.20 11.06
N HIS A 213 7.32 -6.00 11.04
CA HIS A 213 6.69 -4.77 11.52
C HIS A 213 6.97 -4.56 13.00
N MET A 214 6.90 -5.61 13.83
CA MET A 214 7.16 -5.53 15.27
C MET A 214 8.62 -5.12 15.55
N ILE A 215 9.61 -5.76 14.92
CA ILE A 215 11.03 -5.43 15.11
C ILE A 215 11.29 -3.99 14.67
N GLY A 216 10.86 -3.61 13.47
CA GLY A 216 11.06 -2.27 12.94
C GLY A 216 10.34 -1.18 13.74
N ALA A 217 9.11 -1.44 14.20
CA ALA A 217 8.34 -0.47 14.98
C ALA A 217 8.94 -0.24 16.38
N ILE A 218 9.44 -1.30 17.03
CA ILE A 218 10.14 -1.18 18.31
C ILE A 218 11.44 -0.39 18.13
N ASP A 219 12.27 -0.73 17.15
CA ASP A 219 13.52 -0.03 16.91
C ASP A 219 13.26 1.47 16.66
N GLN A 220 12.34 1.81 15.77
CA GLN A 220 12.10 3.19 15.39
C GLN A 220 11.41 4.00 16.50
N ALA A 221 10.61 3.39 17.39
CA ALA A 221 10.09 4.06 18.56
C ALA A 221 11.19 4.51 19.55
N HIS A 222 12.39 3.93 19.44
CA HIS A 222 13.57 4.30 20.21
C HIS A 222 14.44 5.38 19.53
N ILE A 223 14.07 5.82 18.32
CA ILE A 223 14.77 6.86 17.58
C ILE A 223 13.99 8.18 17.73
N ASP A 224 14.68 9.23 18.20
CA ASP A 224 14.13 10.59 18.12
C ASP A 224 14.26 11.10 16.68
N ALA A 225 13.22 11.72 16.14
CA ALA A 225 13.19 12.22 14.77
C ALA A 225 14.32 13.19 14.42
N SER A 226 14.93 13.84 15.42
CA SER A 226 16.13 14.66 15.22
C SER A 226 17.35 13.84 14.74
N ASN A 227 17.32 12.52 14.93
CA ASN A 227 18.39 11.59 14.53
C ASN A 227 18.00 10.73 13.31
N ARG A 228 16.89 11.06 12.62
CA ARG A 228 16.36 10.27 11.49
C ARG A 228 17.36 10.05 10.35
N ALA A 229 18.35 10.94 10.21
CA ALA A 229 19.30 10.90 9.10
C ALA A 229 20.05 9.55 9.00
N GLU A 230 20.34 8.91 10.14
CA GLU A 230 21.00 7.60 10.15
C GLU A 230 20.11 6.50 9.55
N LEU A 231 18.82 6.51 9.88
CA LEU A 231 17.84 5.60 9.29
C LEU A 231 17.62 5.91 7.80
N ASP A 232 17.49 7.19 7.43
CA ASP A 232 17.37 7.59 6.03
C ASP A 232 18.57 7.13 5.19
N ASP A 233 19.78 7.23 5.73
CA ASP A 233 20.99 6.79 5.03
C ASP A 233 21.00 5.27 4.79
N LEU A 234 20.54 4.48 5.77
CA LEU A 234 20.35 3.04 5.62
C LEU A 234 19.33 2.74 4.51
N ILE A 235 18.15 3.32 4.61
CA ILE A 235 17.04 3.02 3.68
C ILE A 235 17.34 3.46 2.25
N TYR A 236 17.91 4.66 2.10
CA TYR A 236 18.24 5.18 0.77
C TYR A 236 19.56 4.64 0.19
N GLY A 237 20.21 3.74 0.90
CA GLY A 237 21.47 3.11 0.45
C GLY A 237 22.59 4.11 0.28
N ARG A 238 22.72 5.06 1.23
CA ARG A 238 23.76 6.08 1.26
C ARG A 238 24.95 5.68 2.15
N GLY A 239 24.80 4.64 2.96
CA GLY A 239 25.82 4.13 3.88
C GLY A 239 25.23 3.66 5.20
N GLY A 240 26.06 3.53 6.22
CA GLY A 240 25.65 3.02 7.53
C GLY A 240 25.72 1.49 7.63
N SER A 241 25.12 0.96 8.67
CA SER A 241 25.09 -0.47 8.99
C SER A 241 23.81 -0.82 9.72
N TRP A 242 23.21 -1.95 9.39
CA TRP A 242 22.11 -2.53 10.15
C TRP A 242 22.58 -3.10 11.50
N ASN A 243 23.88 -3.42 11.62
CA ASN A 243 24.46 -3.96 12.84
C ASN A 243 24.64 -2.85 13.89
N THR A 244 23.52 -2.38 14.44
CA THR A 244 23.44 -1.36 15.49
C THR A 244 22.96 -1.97 16.81
N LYS A 245 23.25 -1.30 17.91
CA LYS A 245 22.73 -1.71 19.21
C LYS A 245 21.20 -1.70 19.23
N GLY A 246 20.55 -0.71 18.64
CA GLY A 246 19.09 -0.60 18.61
C GLY A 246 18.43 -1.78 17.91
N ASN A 247 18.90 -2.12 16.70
CA ASN A 247 18.40 -3.28 15.95
C ASN A 247 18.61 -4.60 16.70
N ILE A 248 19.77 -4.79 17.33
CA ILE A 248 20.08 -6.00 18.12
C ILE A 248 19.14 -6.09 19.34
N GLU A 249 18.93 -5.01 20.09
CA GLU A 249 18.05 -4.99 21.26
C GLU A 249 16.59 -5.24 20.86
N SER A 250 16.11 -4.68 19.73
CA SER A 250 14.76 -4.92 19.21
C SER A 250 14.57 -6.38 18.79
N ALA A 251 15.51 -6.96 18.06
CA ALA A 251 15.48 -8.37 17.69
C ALA A 251 15.53 -9.30 18.92
N LYS A 252 16.36 -8.96 19.92
CA LYS A 252 16.47 -9.70 21.18
C LYS A 252 15.15 -9.68 21.97
N LEU A 253 14.50 -8.52 22.04
CA LEU A 253 13.24 -8.39 22.75
C LEU A 253 12.15 -9.24 22.09
N VAL A 254 12.03 -9.20 20.79
CA VAL A 254 11.03 -10.00 20.04
C VAL A 254 11.32 -11.50 20.17
N GLN A 255 12.59 -11.92 20.14
CA GLN A 255 12.99 -13.31 20.42
C GLN A 255 12.60 -13.73 21.84
N GLN A 256 12.86 -12.88 22.84
CA GLN A 256 12.48 -13.15 24.23
C GLN A 256 10.97 -13.28 24.41
N TRP A 257 10.19 -12.46 23.71
CA TRP A 257 8.72 -12.56 23.74
C TRP A 257 8.23 -13.86 23.12
N ALA A 258 8.80 -14.25 21.96
CA ALA A 258 8.45 -15.51 21.31
C ALA A 258 8.71 -16.72 22.22
N GLN A 259 9.92 -16.78 22.81
CA GLN A 259 10.32 -17.90 23.68
C GLN A 259 9.68 -17.82 25.08
N GLY A 260 9.36 -16.64 25.53
CA GLY A 260 8.79 -16.37 26.82
C GLY A 260 7.27 -16.57 26.93
N GLY A 261 6.58 -16.92 25.83
CA GLY A 261 5.12 -17.12 25.84
C GLY A 261 4.32 -15.83 25.90
N TYR A 262 4.83 -14.74 25.31
CA TYR A 262 4.11 -13.47 25.18
C TYR A 262 3.25 -13.44 23.92
N PHE A 263 3.47 -14.34 22.98
CA PHE A 263 2.67 -14.46 21.77
C PHE A 263 1.54 -15.46 21.95
N PHE A 264 0.48 -15.28 21.16
CA PHE A 264 -0.64 -16.22 21.14
C PHE A 264 -0.14 -17.64 20.81
N PRO A 265 -0.60 -18.70 21.53
CA PRO A 265 -0.13 -20.05 21.31
C PRO A 265 -0.32 -20.53 19.87
N GLY A 266 0.73 -21.12 19.29
CA GLY A 266 0.70 -21.63 17.91
C GLY A 266 0.88 -20.54 16.84
N PHE A 267 1.35 -19.36 17.22
CA PHE A 267 1.57 -18.23 16.33
C PHE A 267 2.45 -18.55 15.11
N GLU A 268 3.30 -19.56 15.19
CA GLU A 268 4.17 -19.99 14.10
C GLU A 268 3.40 -20.53 12.90
N GLY A 269 2.22 -21.10 13.15
CA GLY A 269 1.34 -21.66 12.12
C GLY A 269 0.22 -20.72 11.66
N ILE A 270 0.13 -19.52 12.25
CA ILE A 270 -0.91 -18.53 11.96
C ILE A 270 -0.37 -17.52 10.93
N SER A 271 -1.13 -17.25 9.87
CA SER A 271 -0.78 -16.18 8.93
C SER A 271 -1.01 -14.80 9.56
N GLY A 272 -0.42 -13.74 9.00
CA GLY A 272 -0.66 -12.38 9.47
C GLY A 272 -2.13 -11.99 9.40
N ASP A 273 -2.80 -12.29 8.30
CA ASP A 273 -4.24 -12.01 8.12
C ASP A 273 -5.12 -12.79 9.11
N ASP A 274 -4.82 -14.07 9.32
CA ASP A 274 -5.56 -14.87 10.31
C ASP A 274 -5.35 -14.33 11.74
N ALA A 275 -4.13 -13.86 12.06
CA ALA A 275 -3.84 -13.23 13.35
C ALA A 275 -4.68 -11.95 13.54
N VAL A 276 -4.85 -11.15 12.50
CA VAL A 276 -5.72 -9.97 12.55
C VAL A 276 -7.18 -10.37 12.81
N GLN A 277 -7.70 -11.39 12.13
CA GLN A 277 -9.07 -11.87 12.37
C GLN A 277 -9.25 -12.44 13.78
N LEU A 278 -8.26 -13.15 14.30
CA LEU A 278 -8.26 -13.63 15.68
C LEU A 278 -8.24 -12.45 16.67
N PHE A 279 -7.46 -11.40 16.42
CA PHE A 279 -7.46 -10.20 17.24
C PHE A 279 -8.82 -9.49 17.21
N ILE A 280 -9.44 -9.33 16.05
CA ILE A 280 -10.80 -8.77 15.91
C ILE A 280 -11.82 -9.59 16.70
N SER A 281 -11.67 -10.91 16.77
CA SER A 281 -12.53 -11.80 17.55
C SER A 281 -12.24 -11.79 19.07
N GLY A 282 -11.26 -11.00 19.53
CA GLY A 282 -10.94 -10.83 20.95
C GLY A 282 -9.85 -11.76 21.45
N GLN A 283 -8.95 -12.23 20.59
CA GLN A 283 -7.76 -12.98 21.00
C GLN A 283 -6.53 -12.08 21.11
N GLY A 284 -5.81 -12.16 22.23
CA GLY A 284 -4.65 -11.31 22.50
C GLY A 284 -5.02 -9.89 22.94
N ALA A 285 -4.18 -9.29 23.78
CA ALA A 285 -4.41 -7.94 24.31
C ALA A 285 -3.93 -6.85 23.35
N PHE A 286 -2.81 -7.09 22.68
CA PHE A 286 -2.19 -6.18 21.73
C PHE A 286 -1.91 -6.85 20.38
N LEU A 287 -1.82 -6.04 19.32
CA LEU A 287 -1.34 -6.43 17.99
C LEU A 287 -0.51 -5.28 17.43
N ILE A 288 0.70 -5.54 16.96
CA ILE A 288 1.50 -4.55 16.20
C ILE A 288 1.27 -4.80 14.73
N SER A 289 0.64 -3.84 14.07
CA SER A 289 0.38 -3.87 12.63
C SER A 289 0.04 -2.49 12.09
N GLY A 290 -0.24 -2.38 10.80
CA GLY A 290 -0.48 -1.11 10.14
C GLY A 290 -1.94 -0.72 9.99
N THR A 291 -2.13 0.54 9.63
CA THR A 291 -3.45 1.18 9.47
C THR A 291 -4.27 0.66 8.29
N TRP A 292 -3.70 -0.18 7.42
CA TRP A 292 -4.43 -0.84 6.32
C TRP A 292 -5.54 -1.79 6.79
N TYR A 293 -5.54 -2.22 8.07
CA TYR A 293 -6.60 -3.01 8.67
C TYR A 293 -7.69 -2.17 9.36
N PHE A 294 -7.61 -0.85 9.32
CA PHE A 294 -8.60 0.00 9.98
C PHE A 294 -10.03 -0.25 9.51
N GLY A 295 -10.22 -0.44 8.20
CA GLY A 295 -11.53 -0.74 7.63
C GLY A 295 -12.18 -1.98 8.22
N ASP A 296 -11.38 -3.04 8.43
CA ASP A 296 -11.86 -4.30 9.01
C ASP A 296 -12.12 -4.19 10.53
N MET A 297 -11.34 -3.38 11.24
CA MET A 297 -11.40 -3.24 12.70
C MET A 297 -12.37 -2.19 13.19
N GLN A 298 -12.76 -1.20 12.35
CA GLN A 298 -13.51 -0.02 12.75
C GLN A 298 -14.89 -0.30 13.38
N HIS A 299 -15.47 -1.48 13.11
CA HIS A 299 -16.77 -1.87 13.63
C HIS A 299 -16.71 -2.53 15.01
N ASN A 300 -15.51 -2.85 15.51
CA ASN A 300 -15.32 -3.39 16.84
C ASN A 300 -14.99 -2.23 17.82
N PRO A 301 -15.93 -1.84 18.73
CA PRO A 301 -15.73 -0.72 19.65
C PRO A 301 -14.65 -0.98 20.70
N ASP A 302 -14.29 -2.26 20.92
CA ASP A 302 -13.28 -2.65 21.88
C ASP A 302 -11.85 -2.47 21.34
N ILE A 303 -11.67 -2.27 20.04
CA ILE A 303 -10.36 -2.04 19.45
C ILE A 303 -10.01 -0.56 19.49
N GLY A 304 -8.77 -0.26 19.91
CA GLY A 304 -8.15 1.05 19.84
C GLY A 304 -6.80 0.95 19.13
N PHE A 305 -6.22 2.11 18.79
CA PHE A 305 -4.93 2.21 18.11
C PHE A 305 -4.12 3.38 18.69
N MET A 306 -2.81 3.18 18.84
CA MET A 306 -1.88 4.19 19.33
C MET A 306 -0.48 3.95 18.73
N ALA A 307 0.38 4.96 18.85
CA ALA A 307 1.80 4.77 18.58
C ALA A 307 2.40 3.73 19.53
N ILE A 308 3.46 3.03 19.09
CA ILE A 308 4.28 2.27 20.03
C ILE A 308 4.80 3.26 21.07
N PRO A 309 4.56 3.06 22.37
CA PRO A 309 5.05 3.96 23.38
C PRO A 309 6.58 4.06 23.33
N ALA A 310 7.10 5.27 23.34
CA ALA A 310 8.54 5.49 23.33
C ALA A 310 9.15 5.33 24.74
N PRO A 311 10.44 4.98 24.84
CA PRO A 311 11.17 5.08 26.11
C PRO A 311 11.20 6.50 26.66
N LYS A 312 11.35 6.63 27.95
CA LYS A 312 11.52 7.92 28.60
C LYS A 312 12.73 8.66 28.02
N GLY A 313 12.53 9.92 27.65
CA GLY A 313 13.58 10.78 27.10
C GLY A 313 13.54 10.94 25.58
N ILE A 314 12.78 10.14 24.85
CA ILE A 314 12.51 10.33 23.43
C ILE A 314 11.32 11.28 23.28
N SER A 315 11.54 12.47 22.73
CA SER A 315 10.51 13.51 22.64
C SER A 315 9.69 13.46 21.36
N LYS A 316 10.28 12.98 20.27
CA LYS A 316 9.68 12.85 18.94
C LYS A 316 9.94 11.44 18.40
N PRO A 317 9.29 10.42 18.98
CA PRO A 317 9.52 9.04 18.54
C PRO A 317 9.14 8.88 17.08
N MET A 318 9.97 8.16 16.35
CA MET A 318 9.65 7.76 14.98
C MET A 318 8.67 6.58 14.99
N SER A 319 7.95 6.43 13.88
CA SER A 319 7.07 5.29 13.66
C SER A 319 7.28 4.77 12.25
N VAL A 320 7.38 3.46 12.09
CA VAL A 320 7.35 2.83 10.76
C VAL A 320 6.08 3.29 10.06
N GLY A 321 6.21 3.80 8.86
CA GLY A 321 5.06 4.28 8.12
C GLY A 321 5.44 5.26 7.01
N GLY A 322 4.44 5.75 6.34
CA GLY A 322 4.57 6.64 5.20
C GLY A 322 3.30 6.65 4.39
N VAL A 323 3.42 6.38 3.12
CA VAL A 323 2.28 6.18 2.23
C VAL A 323 2.25 4.74 1.74
N ASP A 324 1.06 4.24 1.49
CA ASP A 324 0.81 2.97 0.83
C ASP A 324 1.50 2.89 -0.54
N LEU A 325 1.51 1.72 -1.17
CA LEU A 325 2.07 1.51 -2.50
C LEU A 325 1.69 2.64 -3.45
N ALA A 326 2.67 3.15 -4.19
CA ALA A 326 2.47 4.28 -5.07
C ALA A 326 1.77 3.89 -6.36
N TRP A 327 0.80 4.68 -6.81
CA TRP A 327 0.28 4.65 -8.17
C TRP A 327 1.37 5.10 -9.13
N ALA A 328 1.72 4.26 -10.09
CA ALA A 328 2.77 4.47 -11.06
C ALA A 328 2.29 4.19 -12.49
N ILE A 329 2.92 4.84 -13.46
CA ILE A 329 2.69 4.62 -14.90
C ILE A 329 3.79 3.68 -15.40
N THR A 330 3.40 2.58 -16.01
CA THR A 330 4.37 1.64 -16.58
C THR A 330 4.83 2.05 -17.98
N SER A 331 5.95 1.47 -18.42
CA SER A 331 6.47 1.65 -19.78
C SER A 331 5.51 1.11 -20.88
N LEU A 332 4.40 0.48 -20.51
CA LEU A 332 3.35 0.04 -21.45
C LEU A 332 2.42 1.18 -21.88
N ALA A 333 2.44 2.32 -21.22
CA ALA A 333 1.84 3.58 -21.69
C ALA A 333 2.65 4.16 -22.86
N LYS A 334 2.54 3.57 -24.05
CA LYS A 334 3.41 3.86 -25.21
C LYS A 334 3.16 5.22 -25.85
N THR A 335 1.97 5.79 -25.72
CA THR A 335 1.59 7.04 -26.39
C THR A 335 1.32 8.14 -25.38
N LYS A 336 1.55 9.39 -25.77
CA LYS A 336 1.27 10.54 -24.91
C LYS A 336 -0.21 10.58 -24.46
N PRO A 337 -1.22 10.35 -25.30
CA PRO A 337 -2.61 10.27 -24.85
C PRO A 337 -2.84 9.21 -23.78
N THR A 338 -2.25 8.02 -23.91
CA THR A 338 -2.36 6.97 -22.89
C THR A 338 -1.68 7.38 -21.57
N GLN A 339 -0.51 8.05 -21.64
CA GLN A 339 0.18 8.56 -20.48
C GLN A 339 -0.63 9.67 -19.79
N ASP A 340 -1.24 10.58 -20.55
CA ASP A 340 -2.07 11.66 -20.02
C ASP A 340 -3.34 11.12 -19.35
N LEU A 341 -3.96 10.10 -19.93
CA LEU A 341 -5.11 9.43 -19.34
C LEU A 341 -4.69 8.72 -18.03
N ALA A 342 -3.53 8.08 -18.02
CA ALA A 342 -2.99 7.46 -16.82
C ALA A 342 -2.69 8.50 -15.72
N GLY A 343 -2.12 9.65 -16.10
CA GLY A 343 -1.89 10.77 -15.19
C GLY A 343 -3.20 11.31 -14.59
N ALA A 344 -4.23 11.48 -15.43
CA ALA A 344 -5.57 11.90 -14.97
C ALA A 344 -6.22 10.90 -14.02
N TYR A 345 -6.05 9.59 -14.28
CA TYR A 345 -6.53 8.54 -13.38
C TYR A 345 -5.82 8.61 -12.01
N ILE A 346 -4.51 8.73 -12.02
CA ILE A 346 -3.74 8.85 -10.76
C ILE A 346 -4.15 10.10 -9.99
N ASP A 347 -4.31 11.25 -10.68
CA ASP A 347 -4.80 12.50 -10.07
C ASP A 347 -6.14 12.29 -9.37
N TYR A 348 -7.06 11.60 -10.03
CA TYR A 348 -8.35 11.27 -9.43
C TYR A 348 -8.20 10.38 -8.19
N MET A 349 -7.34 9.35 -8.24
CA MET A 349 -7.13 8.40 -7.14
C MET A 349 -6.43 9.02 -5.92
N VAL A 350 -5.72 10.15 -6.08
CA VAL A 350 -5.07 10.88 -4.97
C VAL A 350 -5.79 12.19 -4.63
N SER A 351 -6.96 12.44 -5.21
CA SER A 351 -7.75 13.67 -5.01
C SER A 351 -8.36 13.75 -3.60
N GLU A 352 -8.78 14.96 -3.20
CA GLU A 352 -9.57 15.17 -1.98
C GLU A 352 -10.88 14.37 -1.98
N LYS A 353 -11.49 14.15 -3.15
CA LYS A 353 -12.67 13.32 -3.30
C LYS A 353 -12.37 11.85 -2.99
N ALA A 354 -11.28 11.32 -3.50
CA ALA A 354 -10.82 9.96 -3.18
C ALA A 354 -10.48 9.86 -1.69
N ALA A 355 -9.80 10.84 -1.12
CA ALA A 355 -9.49 10.92 0.31
C ALA A 355 -10.75 10.85 1.19
N GLU A 356 -11.81 11.58 0.83
CA GLU A 356 -13.10 11.51 1.53
C GLU A 356 -13.75 10.12 1.41
N THR A 357 -13.67 9.50 0.23
CA THR A 357 -14.20 8.15 0.00
C THR A 357 -13.47 7.11 0.86
N TRP A 358 -12.14 7.18 0.91
CA TRP A 358 -11.32 6.35 1.79
C TRP A 358 -11.63 6.57 3.27
N ALA A 359 -11.73 7.83 3.72
CA ALA A 359 -12.04 8.15 5.11
C ALA A 359 -13.43 7.62 5.52
N ASN A 360 -14.44 7.73 4.64
CA ASN A 360 -15.77 7.17 4.88
C ASN A 360 -15.79 5.64 4.98
N ALA A 361 -14.86 4.98 4.29
CA ALA A 361 -14.65 3.54 4.39
C ALA A 361 -13.76 3.12 5.58
N GLY A 362 -13.25 4.08 6.35
CA GLY A 362 -12.46 3.84 7.56
C GLY A 362 -10.96 3.72 7.33
N TYR A 363 -10.45 4.05 6.16
CA TYR A 363 -9.01 4.01 5.85
C TYR A 363 -8.37 5.39 5.98
N LEU A 364 -7.07 5.41 6.31
CA LEU A 364 -6.30 6.65 6.55
C LEU A 364 -5.92 7.30 5.21
N PRO A 365 -6.46 8.49 4.86
CA PRO A 365 -6.01 9.19 3.67
C PRO A 365 -4.65 9.88 3.91
N ALA A 366 -3.76 9.85 2.91
CA ALA A 366 -2.54 10.64 2.88
C ALA A 366 -2.80 12.08 2.39
N THR A 367 -3.76 12.24 1.49
CA THR A 367 -4.23 13.54 1.00
C THR A 367 -5.15 14.18 2.01
N SER A 368 -5.03 15.49 2.19
CA SER A 368 -5.95 16.26 3.05
C SER A 368 -7.38 16.17 2.53
N LEU A 369 -8.32 16.11 3.46
CA LEU A 369 -9.74 16.23 3.10
C LEU A 369 -10.08 17.66 2.68
N ALA A 370 -11.06 17.82 1.79
CA ALA A 370 -11.59 19.13 1.46
C ALA A 370 -12.11 19.84 2.72
N ALA A 371 -12.02 21.18 2.75
CA ALA A 371 -12.35 21.96 3.94
C ALA A 371 -13.83 21.81 4.38
N ASP A 372 -14.72 21.48 3.46
CA ASP A 372 -16.15 21.24 3.67
C ASP A 372 -16.52 19.78 3.77
N ALA A 373 -15.56 18.85 3.61
CA ALA A 373 -15.78 17.42 3.76
C ALA A 373 -16.23 17.07 5.20
N LYS A 374 -17.18 16.16 5.31
CA LYS A 374 -17.74 15.70 6.58
C LYS A 374 -17.75 14.18 6.66
N PRO A 375 -16.58 13.54 6.59
CA PRO A 375 -16.53 12.09 6.66
C PRO A 375 -17.02 11.60 8.03
N LYS A 376 -17.59 10.40 8.04
CA LYS A 376 -17.97 9.71 9.27
C LYS A 376 -16.73 9.07 9.87
N LEU A 377 -15.99 9.83 10.66
CA LEU A 377 -14.79 9.32 11.31
C LEU A 377 -15.16 8.39 12.48
N THR A 378 -14.62 7.18 12.45
CA THR A 378 -14.65 6.28 13.62
C THR A 378 -13.60 6.71 14.64
N PRO A 379 -13.73 6.31 15.92
CA PRO A 379 -12.68 6.59 16.92
C PRO A 379 -11.31 6.04 16.49
N LEU A 380 -11.30 4.87 15.83
CA LEU A 380 -10.08 4.24 15.34
C LEU A 380 -9.40 5.09 14.25
N LEU A 381 -10.16 5.49 13.23
CA LEU A 381 -9.64 6.35 12.16
C LEU A 381 -9.21 7.73 12.70
N SER A 382 -9.99 8.30 13.65
CA SER A 382 -9.63 9.57 14.27
C SER A 382 -8.27 9.49 14.98
N SER A 383 -7.98 8.40 15.72
CA SER A 383 -6.67 8.16 16.32
C SER A 383 -5.55 8.09 15.27
N GLY A 384 -5.79 7.39 14.16
CA GLY A 384 -4.84 7.31 13.04
C GLY A 384 -4.55 8.66 12.39
N ILE A 385 -5.58 9.48 12.16
CA ILE A 385 -5.43 10.83 11.59
C ILE A 385 -4.62 11.74 12.51
N GLU A 386 -4.88 11.73 13.81
CA GLU A 386 -4.11 12.54 14.77
C GLU A 386 -2.65 12.07 14.86
N MET A 387 -2.42 10.75 14.85
CA MET A 387 -1.08 10.20 14.78
C MET A 387 -0.36 10.59 13.48
N TRP A 388 -1.04 10.49 12.33
CA TRP A 388 -0.52 10.90 11.03
C TRP A 388 -0.09 12.37 11.01
N LYS A 389 -0.95 13.27 11.51
CA LYS A 389 -0.64 14.70 11.63
C LYS A 389 0.59 14.94 12.50
N THR A 390 0.64 14.28 13.67
CA THR A 390 1.74 14.43 14.62
C THR A 390 3.07 13.97 14.04
N LEU A 391 3.09 12.80 13.37
CA LEU A 391 4.28 12.24 12.74
C LEU A 391 4.78 13.12 11.59
N ASN A 392 3.88 13.60 10.73
CA ASN A 392 4.25 14.53 9.65
C ASN A 392 4.78 15.87 10.18
N ALA A 393 4.13 16.46 11.19
CA ALA A 393 4.55 17.73 11.77
C ALA A 393 5.94 17.65 12.43
N ASN A 394 6.33 16.48 12.91
CA ASN A 394 7.62 16.24 13.56
C ASN A 394 8.67 15.63 12.60
N ASP A 395 8.31 15.40 11.33
CA ASP A 395 9.12 14.62 10.37
C ASP A 395 9.54 13.25 10.94
N ALA A 396 8.62 12.58 11.63
CA ALA A 396 8.84 11.36 12.40
C ALA A 396 8.28 10.09 11.72
N LEU A 397 7.81 10.19 10.46
CA LEU A 397 7.49 9.02 9.66
C LEU A 397 8.78 8.29 9.30
N GLY A 398 8.95 7.10 9.82
CA GLY A 398 10.08 6.22 9.57
C GLY A 398 9.94 5.42 8.27
N HIS A 399 10.62 4.31 8.19
CA HIS A 399 10.69 3.51 6.97
C HIS A 399 10.48 2.02 7.25
N TYR A 400 10.08 1.28 6.22
CA TYR A 400 10.09 -0.18 6.25
C TYR A 400 11.53 -0.68 6.01
N PRO A 401 12.08 -1.55 6.88
CA PRO A 401 13.47 -2.03 6.76
C PRO A 401 13.78 -2.74 5.44
N ASP A 402 12.79 -3.42 4.86
CA ASP A 402 12.91 -4.17 3.62
C ASP A 402 13.19 -3.31 2.37
N TRP A 403 13.01 -1.99 2.46
CA TRP A 403 13.28 -1.08 1.34
C TRP A 403 14.77 -0.85 1.07
N SER A 404 15.64 -1.20 2.02
CA SER A 404 17.06 -0.83 2.02
C SER A 404 17.92 -1.57 0.98
N SER A 405 17.50 -2.77 0.54
CA SER A 405 18.15 -3.51 -0.55
C SER A 405 17.16 -4.31 -1.38
N PRO A 406 17.51 -4.75 -2.59
CA PRO A 406 16.63 -5.57 -3.43
C PRO A 406 16.27 -6.93 -2.82
N THR A 407 17.04 -7.43 -1.89
CA THR A 407 16.92 -8.76 -1.27
C THR A 407 16.59 -8.71 0.21
N MET A 408 16.49 -7.52 0.81
CA MET A 408 16.32 -7.37 2.26
C MET A 408 15.06 -8.04 2.78
N LEU A 409 13.91 -7.91 2.09
CA LEU A 409 12.68 -8.59 2.52
C LEU A 409 12.91 -10.11 2.62
N LYS A 410 13.49 -10.71 1.57
CA LYS A 410 13.77 -12.15 1.58
C LYS A 410 14.75 -12.52 2.70
N THR A 411 15.77 -11.70 2.93
CA THR A 411 16.73 -11.91 4.01
C THR A 411 16.05 -11.91 5.37
N ILE A 412 15.14 -10.98 5.61
CA ILE A 412 14.36 -10.92 6.85
C ILE A 412 13.42 -12.13 6.95
N ASP A 413 12.68 -12.43 5.90
CA ASP A 413 11.71 -13.54 5.87
C ASP A 413 12.37 -14.90 6.13
N ASP A 414 13.52 -15.16 5.53
CA ASP A 414 14.27 -16.42 5.72
C ASP A 414 14.80 -16.58 7.15
N ASN A 415 15.16 -15.49 7.82
CA ASN A 415 15.84 -15.51 9.12
C ASN A 415 14.91 -15.26 10.33
N THR A 416 13.74 -14.65 10.13
CA THR A 416 12.79 -14.38 11.22
C THR A 416 12.32 -15.66 11.94
N PRO A 417 11.95 -16.78 11.26
CA PRO A 417 11.59 -18.02 11.95
C PRO A 417 12.73 -18.57 12.80
N LEU A 418 13.97 -18.42 12.32
CA LEU A 418 15.17 -18.86 13.04
C LEU A 418 15.42 -18.01 14.29
N LEU A 419 15.17 -16.69 14.18
CA LEU A 419 15.24 -15.78 15.33
C LEU A 419 14.17 -16.13 16.37
N LEU A 420 12.92 -16.24 15.98
CA LEU A 420 11.80 -16.49 16.90
C LEU A 420 11.93 -17.84 17.62
N SER A 421 12.40 -18.86 16.91
CA SER A 421 12.68 -20.19 17.49
C SER A 421 13.96 -20.26 18.32
N GLY A 422 14.80 -19.22 18.32
CA GLY A 422 16.09 -19.22 19.01
C GLY A 422 17.20 -20.00 18.30
N ASN A 423 16.99 -20.40 17.05
CA ASN A 423 18.00 -21.12 16.27
C ASN A 423 19.16 -20.20 15.81
N ILE A 424 18.95 -18.89 15.79
CA ILE A 424 20.00 -17.88 15.63
C ILE A 424 19.89 -16.83 16.73
N THR A 425 21.02 -16.19 17.05
CA THR A 425 21.02 -15.09 18.01
C THR A 425 20.52 -13.78 17.36
N PRO A 426 20.06 -12.80 18.15
CA PRO A 426 19.71 -11.47 17.64
C PRO A 426 20.84 -10.80 16.87
N GLU A 427 22.08 -10.94 17.35
CA GLU A 427 23.27 -10.44 16.66
C GLU A 427 23.49 -11.11 15.30
N ALA A 428 23.29 -12.43 15.21
CA ALA A 428 23.41 -13.17 13.94
C ALA A 428 22.31 -12.78 12.95
N PHE A 429 21.07 -12.54 13.44
CA PHE A 429 19.96 -12.05 12.62
C PHE A 429 20.31 -10.68 12.00
N VAL A 430 20.71 -9.72 12.84
CA VAL A 430 21.06 -8.36 12.39
C VAL A 430 22.31 -8.37 11.51
N ASP A 431 23.31 -9.20 11.81
CA ASP A 431 24.52 -9.38 10.97
C ASP A 431 24.18 -9.91 9.58
N THR A 432 23.13 -10.76 9.47
CA THR A 432 22.65 -11.26 8.17
C THR A 432 22.03 -10.13 7.35
N MET A 433 21.21 -9.27 7.97
CA MET A 433 20.66 -8.07 7.34
C MET A 433 21.77 -7.12 6.89
N ASP A 434 22.77 -6.89 7.74
CA ASP A 434 23.89 -6.01 7.40
C ASP A 434 24.73 -6.56 6.26
N LYS A 435 24.98 -7.84 6.20
CA LYS A 435 25.71 -8.49 5.08
C LYS A 435 24.99 -8.32 3.75
N ASP A 436 23.66 -8.50 3.72
CA ASP A 436 22.85 -8.24 2.55
C ASP A 436 22.99 -6.77 2.09
N TYR A 437 22.81 -5.85 3.01
CA TYR A 437 22.92 -4.42 2.77
C TYR A 437 24.31 -3.99 2.27
N GLN A 438 25.39 -4.47 2.91
CA GLN A 438 26.76 -4.15 2.52
C GLN A 438 27.13 -4.74 1.14
N ALA A 439 26.56 -5.90 0.77
CA ALA A 439 26.69 -6.45 -0.58
C ALA A 439 26.03 -5.51 -1.61
N TYR A 440 24.81 -5.08 -1.34
CA TYR A 440 24.11 -4.12 -2.20
C TYR A 440 24.88 -2.79 -2.37
N LEU A 441 25.44 -2.23 -1.29
CA LEU A 441 26.25 -1.01 -1.38
C LEU A 441 27.52 -1.17 -2.22
N LYS A 442 28.10 -2.36 -2.28
CA LYS A 442 29.28 -2.66 -3.14
C LYS A 442 28.88 -2.71 -4.62
N ASP A 443 27.72 -3.27 -4.91
CA ASP A 443 27.22 -3.40 -6.30
C ASP A 443 26.77 -2.05 -6.90
N LYS A 444 26.54 -1.05 -6.05
CA LYS A 444 26.21 0.33 -6.46
C LYS A 444 27.42 1.18 -6.88
N LYS A 445 28.65 0.75 -6.50
CA LYS A 445 29.89 1.47 -6.82
C LYS A 445 30.45 1.03 -8.16
#